data_a342495733ae44ac6b51c1339d367de5
#
_entry.id   a342495733ae44ac6b51c1339d367de5
#
_cell.length_a   1.000
_cell.length_b   1.000
_cell.length_c   1.000
_cell.angle_alpha   90.00
_cell.angle_beta   90.00
_cell.angle_gamma   90.00
#
_symmetry.space_group_name_H-M   'P 1'
#
loop_
_entity.id
_entity.type
_entity.pdbx_description
1 polymer ?
#
loop_
_entity_poly.entity_id
_entity_poly.type
_entity_poly.pdbx_seq_one_letter_code
_entity_poly.pdbx_strand_id
1 'polypeptide(L)'
;HRSRILPVDSEHSAIFQCLMGSAGADIEKIHLTASGGPFRTFTKEQMEHVTRQQALKHPNWSMGAKITIDSASMMNKGLEVIEAHWLFDMPYDQIETILHRQSIIHSMVEFVDGGIMAQLGAPDMRLPIQYALFYPDRRPMSGKRVDFYELGSITFEKPDMDTFKGLRLAMRAAKAGGSMPTVFNAANEKAVSL
;
A
#
# COMPACT_ATOMS: atom_id res chain seq x y z
N HIS A 1 -15.20 -6.04 22.99
CA HIS A 1 -15.91 -5.09 22.14
C HIS A 1 -15.94 -5.60 20.72
N ARG A 2 -17.12 -5.71 20.10
CA ARG A 2 -17.31 -6.10 18.71
C ARG A 2 -17.51 -4.83 17.84
N SER A 3 -16.60 -3.88 17.92
CA SER A 3 -16.63 -2.72 17.04
C SER A 3 -16.09 -3.11 15.66
N ARG A 4 -16.77 -2.65 14.62
CA ARG A 4 -16.31 -2.86 13.23
C ARG A 4 -15.17 -1.88 12.94
N ILE A 5 -14.10 -2.37 12.36
CA ILE A 5 -12.98 -1.57 11.86
C ILE A 5 -13.20 -1.37 10.37
N LEU A 6 -13.19 -0.12 9.92
CA LEU A 6 -13.23 0.25 8.52
C LEU A 6 -11.87 0.85 8.13
N PRO A 7 -11.14 0.24 7.19
CA PRO A 7 -9.82 0.73 6.81
C PRO A 7 -9.93 2.05 6.05
N VAL A 8 -8.99 2.94 6.30
CA VAL A 8 -8.88 4.26 5.65
C VAL A 8 -7.62 4.35 4.78
N ASP A 9 -6.57 3.59 5.11
CA ASP A 9 -5.43 3.47 4.20
C ASP A 9 -5.93 3.00 2.82
N SER A 10 -5.42 3.63 1.74
CA SER A 10 -6.00 3.49 0.40
C SER A 10 -5.97 2.05 -0.09
N GLU A 11 -4.90 1.33 0.18
CA GLU A 11 -4.72 -0.05 -0.20
C GLU A 11 -5.64 -0.99 0.58
N HIS A 12 -5.75 -0.78 1.89
CA HIS A 12 -6.61 -1.61 2.75
C HIS A 12 -8.10 -1.32 2.52
N SER A 13 -8.45 -0.07 2.26
CA SER A 13 -9.79 0.30 1.81
C SER A 13 -10.14 -0.38 0.47
N ALA A 14 -9.17 -0.47 -0.45
CA ALA A 14 -9.36 -1.15 -1.72
C ALA A 14 -9.61 -2.65 -1.52
N ILE A 15 -8.79 -3.33 -0.71
CA ILE A 15 -8.97 -4.75 -0.37
C ILE A 15 -10.35 -4.96 0.27
N PHE A 16 -10.71 -4.14 1.25
CA PHE A 16 -12.02 -4.21 1.90
C PHE A 16 -13.17 -4.07 0.89
N GLN A 17 -13.05 -3.17 -0.09
CA GLN A 17 -14.05 -2.98 -1.14
C GLN A 17 -14.10 -4.17 -2.12
N CYS A 18 -12.97 -4.79 -2.44
CA CYS A 18 -12.91 -5.99 -3.27
C CYS A 18 -13.58 -7.21 -2.61
N LEU A 19 -13.62 -7.25 -1.28
CA LEU A 19 -14.27 -8.32 -0.51
C LEU A 19 -15.78 -8.12 -0.35
N MET A 20 -16.33 -6.99 -0.78
CA MET A 20 -17.76 -6.71 -0.68
C MET A 20 -18.56 -7.66 -1.58
N GLY A 21 -19.52 -8.36 -0.99
CA GLY A 21 -20.35 -9.34 -1.69
C GLY A 21 -19.72 -10.73 -1.84
N SER A 22 -18.50 -10.92 -1.35
CA SER A 22 -17.78 -12.21 -1.38
C SER A 22 -17.81 -12.89 0.00
N ALA A 23 -18.94 -12.82 0.71
CA ALA A 23 -19.09 -13.42 2.03
C ALA A 23 -18.77 -14.92 1.99
N GLY A 24 -17.76 -15.33 2.76
CA GLY A 24 -17.28 -16.73 2.81
C GLY A 24 -16.42 -17.14 1.61
N ALA A 25 -16.04 -16.21 0.73
CA ALA A 25 -15.10 -16.51 -0.33
C ALA A 25 -13.70 -16.73 0.24
N ASP A 26 -13.06 -17.79 -0.22
CA ASP A 26 -11.67 -18.07 0.11
C ASP A 26 -10.75 -17.15 -0.70
N ILE A 27 -9.93 -16.40 0.01
CA ILE A 27 -8.91 -15.54 -0.59
C ILE A 27 -7.67 -16.40 -0.82
N GLU A 28 -7.20 -16.45 -2.05
CA GLU A 28 -5.93 -17.09 -2.40
C GLU A 28 -4.77 -16.15 -2.07
N LYS A 29 -4.89 -14.87 -2.48
CA LYS A 29 -3.81 -13.91 -2.32
C LYS A 29 -4.31 -12.45 -2.29
N ILE A 30 -3.63 -11.61 -1.54
CA ILE A 30 -3.75 -10.16 -1.63
C ILE A 30 -2.58 -9.61 -2.44
N HIS A 31 -2.87 -8.81 -3.46
CA HIS A 31 -1.89 -8.03 -4.22
C HIS A 31 -1.91 -6.59 -3.73
N LEU A 32 -0.97 -6.26 -2.86
CA LEU A 32 -0.80 -4.93 -2.27
C LEU A 32 0.01 -4.06 -3.24
N THR A 33 -0.61 -3.06 -3.85
CA THR A 33 0.07 -2.22 -4.82
C THR A 33 0.92 -1.14 -4.16
N ALA A 34 2.01 -0.75 -4.81
CA ALA A 34 2.91 0.30 -4.38
C ALA A 34 3.31 1.19 -5.56
N SER A 35 3.41 2.51 -5.34
CA SER A 35 3.95 3.44 -6.35
C SER A 35 5.44 3.23 -6.64
N GLY A 36 6.17 2.64 -5.67
CA GLY A 36 7.62 2.49 -5.69
C GLY A 36 8.38 3.73 -5.21
N GLY A 37 7.67 4.81 -4.88
CA GLY A 37 8.26 6.06 -4.38
C GLY A 37 9.07 6.84 -5.43
N PRO A 38 9.78 7.91 -5.02
CA PRO A 38 10.53 8.79 -5.94
C PRO A 38 11.78 8.12 -6.52
N PHE A 39 12.32 7.12 -5.87
CA PHE A 39 13.58 6.45 -6.26
C PHE A 39 13.39 5.12 -6.99
N ARG A 40 12.17 4.79 -7.40
CA ARG A 40 11.79 3.49 -7.99
C ARG A 40 12.61 3.04 -9.21
N THR A 41 13.37 3.95 -9.82
CA THR A 41 14.26 3.67 -10.97
C THR A 41 15.74 3.76 -10.60
N PHE A 42 16.08 4.03 -9.33
CA PHE A 42 17.44 4.20 -8.88
C PHE A 42 18.11 2.85 -8.63
N THR A 43 19.38 2.76 -8.97
CA THR A 43 20.24 1.63 -8.57
C THR A 43 20.69 1.80 -7.12
N LYS A 44 21.23 0.72 -6.54
CA LYS A 44 21.78 0.75 -5.18
C LYS A 44 22.86 1.83 -5.00
N GLU A 45 23.74 1.97 -6.01
CA GLU A 45 24.81 2.97 -5.99
C GLU A 45 24.24 4.41 -6.03
N GLN A 46 23.20 4.62 -6.82
CA GLN A 46 22.53 5.94 -6.86
C GLN A 46 21.84 6.27 -5.53
N MET A 47 21.35 5.26 -4.81
CA MET A 47 20.72 5.45 -3.50
C MET A 47 21.69 5.94 -2.41
N GLU A 48 23.01 5.72 -2.55
CA GLU A 48 24.02 6.20 -1.61
C GLU A 48 24.18 7.73 -1.60
N HIS A 49 23.71 8.38 -2.66
CA HIS A 49 23.86 9.82 -2.87
C HIS A 49 22.54 10.60 -2.84
N VAL A 50 21.42 9.94 -2.48
CA VAL A 50 20.12 10.62 -2.41
C VAL A 50 20.07 11.59 -1.23
N THR A 51 19.32 12.67 -1.44
CA THR A 51 19.12 13.70 -0.42
C THR A 51 17.70 13.62 0.15
N ARG A 52 17.52 14.17 1.36
CA ARG A 52 16.20 14.35 1.96
C ARG A 52 15.23 15.09 1.05
N GLN A 53 15.71 16.14 0.35
CA GLN A 53 14.86 16.94 -0.55
C GLN A 53 14.35 16.10 -1.75
N GLN A 54 15.16 15.19 -2.25
CA GLN A 54 14.75 14.25 -3.30
C GLN A 54 13.73 13.23 -2.77
N ALA A 55 13.95 12.71 -1.55
CA ALA A 55 13.05 11.75 -0.91
C ALA A 55 11.64 12.35 -0.65
N LEU A 56 11.55 13.65 -0.41
CA LEU A 56 10.28 14.36 -0.16
C LEU A 56 9.48 14.66 -1.43
N LYS A 57 9.98 14.29 -2.62
CA LYS A 57 9.26 14.50 -3.91
C LYS A 57 8.56 13.23 -4.37
N HIS A 58 7.39 12.94 -3.78
CA HIS A 58 6.60 11.78 -4.23
C HIS A 58 5.98 12.04 -5.62
N PRO A 59 6.04 11.08 -6.57
CA PRO A 59 5.60 11.29 -7.96
C PRO A 59 4.08 11.41 -8.12
N ASN A 60 3.29 10.75 -7.29
CA ASN A 60 1.84 10.61 -7.49
C ASN A 60 1.00 11.22 -6.36
N TRP A 61 1.53 11.29 -5.14
CA TRP A 61 0.79 11.68 -3.94
C TRP A 61 1.37 12.95 -3.31
N SER A 62 0.49 13.82 -2.83
CA SER A 62 0.86 14.92 -1.93
C SER A 62 0.60 14.48 -0.49
N MET A 63 1.66 14.22 0.27
CA MET A 63 1.59 13.60 1.59
C MET A 63 2.48 14.35 2.60
N GLY A 64 2.29 14.04 3.89
CA GLY A 64 3.19 14.49 4.94
C GLY A 64 4.63 14.00 4.77
N ALA A 65 5.59 14.68 5.40
CA ALA A 65 7.02 14.41 5.22
C ALA A 65 7.40 12.97 5.61
N LYS A 66 6.90 12.47 6.75
CA LYS A 66 7.24 11.13 7.25
C LYS A 66 6.82 10.03 6.27
N ILE A 67 5.56 9.98 5.87
CA ILE A 67 5.06 8.96 4.96
C ILE A 67 5.72 9.05 3.58
N THR A 68 6.12 10.25 3.15
CA THR A 68 6.83 10.43 1.88
C THR A 68 8.22 9.80 1.93
N ILE A 69 8.95 9.94 3.04
CA ILE A 69 10.24 9.27 3.27
C ILE A 69 10.06 7.75 3.39
N ASP A 70 9.02 7.30 4.10
CA ASP A 70 8.69 5.88 4.22
C ASP A 70 8.35 5.26 2.85
N SER A 71 7.68 6.01 1.97
CA SER A 71 7.42 5.59 0.59
C SER A 71 8.72 5.49 -0.23
N ALA A 72 9.65 6.45 -0.05
CA ALA A 72 10.92 6.48 -0.76
C ALA A 72 11.82 5.27 -0.45
N SER A 73 11.69 4.66 0.73
CA SER A 73 12.43 3.49 1.19
C SER A 73 11.65 2.17 1.09
N MET A 74 10.39 2.22 0.66
CA MET A 74 9.39 1.14 0.75
C MET A 74 9.10 0.68 2.19
N MET A 75 9.46 1.47 3.18
CA MET A 75 9.13 1.22 4.58
C MET A 75 7.62 1.27 4.80
N ASN A 76 6.93 2.27 4.21
CA ASN A 76 5.48 2.38 4.29
C ASN A 76 4.79 1.10 3.80
N LYS A 77 5.21 0.57 2.65
CA LYS A 77 4.65 -0.67 2.12
C LYS A 77 4.90 -1.86 3.04
N GLY A 78 6.03 -1.88 3.72
CA GLY A 78 6.30 -2.88 4.75
C GLY A 78 5.35 -2.81 5.93
N LEU A 79 5.02 -1.62 6.41
CA LEU A 79 4.01 -1.41 7.47
C LEU A 79 2.62 -1.82 7.00
N GLU A 80 2.26 -1.50 5.77
CA GLU A 80 0.99 -1.89 5.17
C GLU A 80 0.83 -3.42 4.99
N VAL A 81 1.90 -4.16 4.71
CA VAL A 81 1.85 -5.64 4.72
C VAL A 81 1.49 -6.17 6.10
N ILE A 82 2.05 -5.58 7.16
CA ILE A 82 1.72 -5.94 8.55
C ILE A 82 0.26 -5.59 8.84
N GLU A 83 -0.21 -4.42 8.40
CA GLU A 83 -1.60 -3.99 8.57
C GLU A 83 -2.57 -4.92 7.85
N ALA A 84 -2.28 -5.31 6.60
CA ALA A 84 -3.12 -6.22 5.83
C ALA A 84 -3.26 -7.60 6.51
N HIS A 85 -2.17 -8.13 7.07
CA HIS A 85 -2.21 -9.36 7.85
C HIS A 85 -3.23 -9.28 9.00
N TRP A 86 -3.18 -8.20 9.80
CA TRP A 86 -4.06 -8.06 10.97
C TRP A 86 -5.50 -7.69 10.61
N LEU A 87 -5.71 -6.90 9.56
CA LEU A 87 -7.06 -6.48 9.16
C LEU A 87 -7.85 -7.58 8.47
N PHE A 88 -7.17 -8.42 7.68
CA PHE A 88 -7.83 -9.42 6.84
C PHE A 88 -7.52 -10.86 7.23
N ASP A 89 -6.78 -11.06 8.32
CA ASP A 89 -6.38 -12.39 8.84
C ASP A 89 -5.64 -13.24 7.77
N MET A 90 -4.83 -12.57 6.94
CA MET A 90 -4.10 -13.21 5.85
C MET A 90 -2.67 -13.58 6.27
N PRO A 91 -2.20 -14.80 5.96
CA PRO A 91 -0.80 -15.18 6.14
C PRO A 91 0.13 -14.26 5.32
N TYR A 92 1.32 -13.95 5.85
CA TYR A 92 2.27 -13.06 5.19
C TYR A 92 2.77 -13.56 3.82
N ASP A 93 2.77 -14.84 3.58
CA ASP A 93 3.14 -15.47 2.30
C ASP A 93 2.03 -15.40 1.25
N GLN A 94 0.82 -15.04 1.66
CA GLN A 94 -0.31 -14.75 0.79
C GLN A 94 -0.53 -13.24 0.56
N ILE A 95 0.38 -12.38 1.03
CA ILE A 95 0.35 -10.93 0.79
C ILE A 95 1.55 -10.58 -0.10
N GLU A 96 1.29 -10.38 -1.38
CA GLU A 96 2.30 -10.02 -2.38
C GLU A 96 2.32 -8.51 -2.62
N THR A 97 3.51 -7.91 -2.60
CA THR A 97 3.67 -6.50 -2.99
C THR A 97 3.99 -6.41 -4.48
N ILE A 98 3.25 -5.56 -5.19
CA ILE A 98 3.42 -5.31 -6.63
C ILE A 98 3.63 -3.82 -6.86
N LEU A 99 4.66 -3.45 -7.62
CA LEU A 99 4.83 -2.06 -8.06
C LEU A 99 3.83 -1.74 -9.16
N HIS A 100 3.07 -0.68 -8.98
CA HIS A 100 2.13 -0.11 -9.94
C HIS A 100 2.32 1.40 -9.99
N ARG A 101 3.15 1.84 -10.94
CA ARG A 101 3.66 3.23 -10.99
C ARG A 101 2.58 4.28 -11.16
N GLN A 102 1.48 3.95 -11.84
CA GLN A 102 0.39 4.89 -12.11
C GLN A 102 -0.47 5.15 -10.88
N SER A 103 -0.42 4.28 -9.85
CA SER A 103 -1.22 4.38 -8.62
C SER A 103 -2.73 4.54 -8.87
N ILE A 104 -3.24 3.87 -9.90
CA ILE A 104 -4.67 3.86 -10.25
C ILE A 104 -5.36 2.64 -9.63
N ILE A 105 -4.70 1.48 -9.63
CA ILE A 105 -5.14 0.31 -8.88
C ILE A 105 -4.59 0.45 -7.47
N HIS A 106 -5.47 0.52 -6.48
CA HIS A 106 -5.08 0.72 -5.09
C HIS A 106 -4.81 -0.57 -4.33
N SER A 107 -5.33 -1.70 -4.75
CA SER A 107 -4.93 -3.08 -4.44
C SER A 107 -5.90 -4.06 -5.11
N MET A 108 -5.58 -5.35 -5.05
CA MET A 108 -6.36 -6.42 -5.66
C MET A 108 -6.45 -7.61 -4.72
N VAL A 109 -7.52 -8.39 -4.88
CA VAL A 109 -7.74 -9.66 -4.19
C VAL A 109 -7.90 -10.74 -5.25
N GLU A 110 -7.10 -11.78 -5.15
CA GLU A 110 -7.20 -13.01 -5.95
C GLU A 110 -7.90 -14.08 -5.11
N PHE A 111 -8.92 -14.71 -5.69
CA PHE A 111 -9.70 -15.76 -5.06
C PHE A 111 -9.26 -17.14 -5.54
N VAL A 112 -9.61 -18.16 -4.78
CA VAL A 112 -9.23 -19.58 -5.05
C VAL A 112 -9.68 -20.11 -6.42
N ASP A 113 -10.63 -19.45 -7.08
CA ASP A 113 -11.06 -19.76 -8.44
C ASP A 113 -10.22 -19.08 -9.52
N GLY A 114 -9.21 -18.27 -9.11
CA GLY A 114 -8.37 -17.47 -9.99
C GLY A 114 -8.98 -16.13 -10.41
N GLY A 115 -10.18 -15.80 -9.93
CA GLY A 115 -10.81 -14.49 -10.16
C GLY A 115 -10.07 -13.39 -9.40
N ILE A 116 -9.84 -12.24 -10.04
CA ILE A 116 -9.18 -11.09 -9.41
C ILE A 116 -10.13 -9.91 -9.37
N MET A 117 -10.34 -9.36 -8.18
CA MET A 117 -11.07 -8.11 -7.99
C MET A 117 -10.09 -6.98 -7.67
N ALA A 118 -10.28 -5.83 -8.30
CA ALA A 118 -9.42 -4.66 -8.13
C ALA A 118 -10.26 -3.41 -7.88
N GLN A 119 -9.82 -2.56 -6.95
CA GLN A 119 -10.42 -1.24 -6.78
C GLN A 119 -9.53 -0.20 -7.47
N LEU A 120 -10.13 0.57 -8.38
CA LEU A 120 -9.48 1.61 -9.16
C LEU A 120 -10.01 2.99 -8.76
N GLY A 121 -9.12 3.99 -8.80
CA GLY A 121 -9.49 5.39 -8.56
C GLY A 121 -8.30 6.33 -8.79
N ALA A 122 -8.59 7.61 -8.94
CA ALA A 122 -7.52 8.60 -8.89
C ALA A 122 -6.87 8.60 -7.48
N PRO A 123 -5.56 8.89 -7.37
CA PRO A 123 -4.86 8.91 -6.08
C PRO A 123 -5.31 10.11 -5.23
N ASP A 124 -6.35 9.89 -4.42
CA ASP A 124 -7.00 10.90 -3.59
C ASP A 124 -7.52 10.24 -2.31
N MET A 125 -6.95 10.58 -1.16
CA MET A 125 -7.35 10.03 0.14
C MET A 125 -8.78 10.36 0.55
N ARG A 126 -9.42 11.36 -0.06
CA ARG A 126 -10.83 11.65 0.21
C ARG A 126 -11.73 10.48 -0.17
N LEU A 127 -11.33 9.66 -1.15
CA LEU A 127 -12.10 8.50 -1.58
C LEU A 127 -12.22 7.43 -0.48
N PRO A 128 -11.13 6.88 0.09
CA PRO A 128 -11.23 5.90 1.16
C PRO A 128 -11.78 6.51 2.47
N ILE A 129 -11.44 7.76 2.79
CA ILE A 129 -11.97 8.46 3.97
C ILE A 129 -13.49 8.60 3.88
N GLN A 130 -14.01 9.10 2.75
CA GLN A 130 -15.44 9.26 2.53
C GLN A 130 -16.16 7.90 2.58
N TYR A 131 -15.57 6.87 1.96
CA TYR A 131 -16.16 5.54 1.98
C TYR A 131 -16.26 4.97 3.39
N ALA A 132 -15.23 5.13 4.22
CA ALA A 132 -15.26 4.69 5.61
C ALA A 132 -16.32 5.44 6.45
N LEU A 133 -16.48 6.74 6.21
CA LEU A 133 -17.45 7.57 6.95
C LEU A 133 -18.91 7.27 6.59
N PHE A 134 -19.18 6.92 5.35
CA PHE A 134 -20.55 6.71 4.84
C PHE A 134 -20.89 5.23 4.58
N TYR A 135 -19.96 4.33 4.85
CA TYR A 135 -20.17 2.89 4.62
C TYR A 135 -21.54 2.40 5.17
N PRO A 136 -22.32 1.61 4.41
CA PRO A 136 -21.98 1.02 3.10
C PRO A 136 -22.32 1.92 1.89
N ASP A 137 -22.81 3.12 2.09
CA ASP A 137 -23.28 4.03 1.05
C ASP A 137 -22.10 4.65 0.29
N ARG A 138 -22.29 4.89 -1.01
CA ARG A 138 -21.40 5.73 -1.81
C ARG A 138 -22.02 7.10 -1.99
N ARG A 139 -21.25 8.15 -1.73
CA ARG A 139 -21.67 9.54 -1.85
C ARG A 139 -20.95 10.23 -3.02
N PRO A 140 -21.60 11.19 -3.70
CA PRO A 140 -20.92 12.01 -4.70
C PRO A 140 -19.68 12.68 -4.11
N MET A 141 -18.59 12.69 -4.88
CA MET A 141 -17.34 13.36 -4.52
C MET A 141 -16.86 14.18 -5.72
N SER A 142 -16.50 15.43 -5.47
CA SER A 142 -15.81 16.27 -6.44
C SER A 142 -14.33 15.87 -6.54
N GLY A 143 -13.74 16.05 -7.71
CA GLY A 143 -12.32 15.79 -7.91
C GLY A 143 -12.01 15.06 -9.21
N LYS A 144 -10.74 14.78 -9.41
CA LYS A 144 -10.26 14.10 -10.62
C LYS A 144 -10.85 12.69 -10.68
N ARG A 145 -11.31 12.30 -11.87
CA ARG A 145 -11.73 10.94 -12.19
C ARG A 145 -10.65 10.29 -13.05
N VAL A 146 -10.63 8.97 -13.04
CA VAL A 146 -9.76 8.22 -13.97
C VAL A 146 -10.37 8.32 -15.36
N ASP A 147 -9.59 8.85 -16.30
CA ASP A 147 -9.87 8.76 -17.72
C ASP A 147 -9.05 7.60 -18.31
N PHE A 148 -9.71 6.55 -18.73
CA PHE A 148 -9.06 5.36 -19.25
C PHE A 148 -8.42 5.59 -20.61
N TYR A 149 -8.89 6.54 -21.40
CA TYR A 149 -8.29 6.88 -22.69
C TYR A 149 -6.98 7.67 -22.49
N GLU A 150 -6.94 8.61 -21.53
CA GLU A 150 -5.69 9.29 -21.15
C GLU A 150 -4.71 8.34 -20.47
N LEU A 151 -5.20 7.43 -19.63
CA LEU A 151 -4.38 6.44 -18.94
C LEU A 151 -3.71 5.48 -19.92
N GLY A 152 -4.43 5.02 -20.93
CA GLY A 152 -3.97 4.14 -22.00
C GLY A 152 -3.56 2.74 -21.54
N SER A 153 -2.60 2.64 -20.64
CA SER A 153 -2.08 1.36 -20.11
C SER A 153 -1.72 1.44 -18.64
N ILE A 154 -1.74 0.29 -17.99
CA ILE A 154 -1.26 0.07 -16.62
C ILE A 154 -0.11 -0.92 -16.64
N THR A 155 0.83 -0.77 -15.71
CA THR A 155 2.04 -1.59 -15.64
C THR A 155 2.25 -2.13 -14.25
N PHE A 156 2.86 -3.31 -14.18
CA PHE A 156 3.21 -3.98 -12.93
C PHE A 156 4.67 -4.44 -12.98
N GLU A 157 5.36 -4.32 -11.86
CA GLU A 157 6.75 -4.70 -11.70
C GLU A 157 6.95 -5.36 -10.32
N LYS A 158 7.98 -6.17 -10.20
CA LYS A 158 8.40 -6.71 -8.90
C LYS A 158 9.16 -5.64 -8.12
N PRO A 159 8.95 -5.53 -6.79
CA PRO A 159 9.76 -4.65 -5.96
C PRO A 159 11.21 -5.13 -5.87
N ASP A 160 12.16 -4.21 -6.00
CA ASP A 160 13.57 -4.47 -5.74
C ASP A 160 13.85 -4.39 -4.23
N MET A 161 13.78 -5.54 -3.56
CA MET A 161 13.99 -5.64 -2.11
C MET A 161 15.46 -5.57 -1.70
N ASP A 162 16.40 -5.59 -2.62
CA ASP A 162 17.84 -5.46 -2.34
C ASP A 162 18.27 -4.00 -2.30
N THR A 163 17.75 -3.18 -3.21
CA THR A 163 17.92 -1.73 -3.19
C THR A 163 17.05 -1.09 -2.11
N PHE A 164 15.76 -1.47 -2.01
CA PHE A 164 14.78 -0.91 -1.06
C PHE A 164 14.55 -1.86 0.12
N LYS A 165 15.43 -1.79 1.11
CA LYS A 165 15.47 -2.73 2.24
C LYS A 165 14.27 -2.64 3.19
N GLY A 166 13.51 -1.54 3.16
CA GLY A 166 12.38 -1.29 4.07
C GLY A 166 11.36 -2.41 4.06
N LEU A 167 10.89 -2.81 2.88
CA LEU A 167 9.94 -3.91 2.74
C LEU A 167 10.49 -5.24 3.27
N ARG A 168 11.75 -5.58 2.93
CA ARG A 168 12.39 -6.81 3.42
C ARG A 168 12.55 -6.84 4.93
N LEU A 169 12.92 -5.70 5.54
CA LEU A 169 13.05 -5.59 7.00
C LEU A 169 11.70 -5.73 7.70
N ALA A 170 10.65 -5.12 7.15
CA ALA A 170 9.29 -5.27 7.65
C ALA A 170 8.84 -6.73 7.63
N MET A 171 9.04 -7.44 6.51
CA MET A 171 8.70 -8.86 6.38
C MET A 171 9.45 -9.75 7.38
N ARG A 172 10.72 -9.42 7.66
CA ARG A 172 11.50 -10.13 8.70
C ARG A 172 10.94 -9.87 10.10
N ALA A 173 10.62 -8.62 10.41
CA ALA A 173 10.04 -8.26 11.71
C ALA A 173 8.65 -8.91 11.90
N ALA A 174 7.84 -8.89 10.86
CA ALA A 174 6.52 -9.51 10.82
C ALA A 174 6.59 -11.02 11.09
N LYS A 175 7.46 -11.73 10.38
CA LYS A 175 7.65 -13.18 10.55
C LYS A 175 8.26 -13.56 11.90
N ALA A 176 9.07 -12.70 12.49
CA ALA A 176 9.60 -12.92 13.84
C ALA A 176 8.51 -12.80 14.92
N GLY A 177 7.47 -12.03 14.66
CA GLY A 177 6.31 -11.90 15.55
C GLY A 177 6.62 -11.20 16.87
N GLY A 178 5.73 -11.37 17.84
CA GLY A 178 5.85 -10.77 19.17
C GLY A 178 5.97 -9.24 19.09
N SER A 179 6.97 -8.67 19.76
CA SER A 179 7.21 -7.22 19.75
C SER A 179 8.03 -6.72 18.55
N MET A 180 8.51 -7.58 17.67
CA MET A 180 9.39 -7.18 16.57
C MET A 180 8.78 -6.19 15.59
N PRO A 181 7.49 -6.27 15.18
CA PRO A 181 6.86 -5.24 14.38
C PRO A 181 6.84 -3.87 15.06
N THR A 182 6.60 -3.82 16.38
CA THR A 182 6.64 -2.57 17.16
C THR A 182 8.06 -2.00 17.23
N VAL A 183 9.06 -2.83 17.46
CA VAL A 183 10.48 -2.42 17.46
C VAL A 183 10.88 -1.88 16.09
N PHE A 184 10.46 -2.55 15.02
CA PHE A 184 10.69 -2.11 13.65
C PHE A 184 10.09 -0.70 13.40
N ASN A 185 8.82 -0.49 13.80
CA ASN A 185 8.19 0.82 13.66
C ASN A 185 8.90 1.90 14.50
N ALA A 186 9.23 1.61 15.75
CA ALA A 186 9.92 2.57 16.62
C ALA A 186 11.30 2.95 16.07
N ALA A 187 12.05 2.00 15.51
CA ALA A 187 13.33 2.25 14.86
C ALA A 187 13.16 3.15 13.62
N ASN A 188 12.10 2.90 12.81
CA ASN A 188 11.79 3.74 11.67
C ASN A 188 11.41 5.17 12.07
N GLU A 189 10.54 5.34 13.08
CA GLU A 189 10.19 6.66 13.63
C GLU A 189 11.42 7.45 14.04
N LYS A 190 12.34 6.78 14.72
CA LYS A 190 13.60 7.41 15.15
C LYS A 190 14.50 7.77 13.96
N ALA A 191 14.66 6.88 12.99
CA ALA A 191 15.48 7.11 11.80
C ALA A 191 14.96 8.28 10.96
N VAL A 192 13.64 8.39 10.77
CA VAL A 192 13.04 9.49 10.00
C VAL A 192 13.14 10.84 10.72
N SER A 193 13.23 10.84 12.05
CA SER A 193 13.37 12.07 12.87
C SER A 193 14.77 12.69 12.87
N LEU A 194 15.80 11.96 12.39
CA LEU A 194 17.18 12.45 12.26
C LEU A 194 17.39 13.25 11.00
#